data_d8654cc0102a974f9e29e977b6fa4519
#
_entry.id   d8654cc0102a974f9e29e977b6fa4519
#
_cell.length_a   1.000
_cell.length_b   1.000
_cell.length_c   1.000
_cell.angle_alpha   90.00
_cell.angle_beta   90.00
_cell.angle_gamma   90.00
#
_symmetry.space_group_name_H-M   'P 1'
#
loop_
_entity.id
_entity.type
_entity.pdbx_description
1 polymer ?
#
loop_
_entity_poly.entity_id
_entity_poly.type
_entity_poly.pdbx_seq_one_letter_code
_entity_poly.pdbx_strand_id
1 'polypeptide(L)'
;MQQKTEKTGPSEKILNTAFKCLSTRGYAAVTMRNIADEAGVALGQLTYYYKSKENLFLEVINMMIYQYLSEIEQRLESAIGKEQKLTALMTFFKELLQINPHLFKLFIDFTAQALWIPSFREKVNSLFERLSEIIEKNLMLDLNKSSWKSDYSPRSVAKLILGALYGTSIQLMLSSDSNVSFEPLDFAEGLLE
;
A
#
# COMPACT_ATOMS: atom_id res chain seq x y z
N MET A 1 3.04 29.20 22.89
CA MET A 1 3.65 28.76 21.62
C MET A 1 2.50 28.50 20.65
N GLN A 2 2.31 29.37 19.68
CA GLN A 2 1.27 29.22 18.66
C GLN A 2 1.74 28.18 17.66
N GLN A 3 0.99 27.09 17.51
CA GLN A 3 1.16 26.13 16.42
C GLN A 3 0.90 26.87 15.10
N LYS A 4 1.94 27.03 14.32
CA LYS A 4 1.90 27.54 12.94
C LYS A 4 1.20 26.47 12.11
N THR A 5 -0.10 26.60 11.89
CA THR A 5 -0.84 25.82 10.90
C THR A 5 -0.22 26.16 9.55
N GLU A 6 0.62 25.29 9.02
CA GLU A 6 1.05 25.36 7.63
C GLU A 6 -0.21 25.34 6.77
N LYS A 7 -0.45 26.43 6.05
CA LYS A 7 -1.57 26.50 5.10
C LYS A 7 -1.26 25.56 3.95
N THR A 8 -1.81 24.36 3.99
CA THR A 8 -1.81 23.40 2.90
C THR A 8 -2.22 24.11 1.60
N GLY A 9 -1.39 24.02 0.58
CA GLY A 9 -1.68 24.66 -0.71
C GLY A 9 -2.93 24.06 -1.38
N PRO A 10 -3.59 24.79 -2.30
CA PRO A 10 -4.80 24.30 -2.95
C PRO A 10 -4.64 22.92 -3.62
N SER A 11 -3.49 22.67 -4.24
CA SER A 11 -3.15 21.37 -4.87
C SER A 11 -3.12 20.25 -3.84
N GLU A 12 -2.45 20.46 -2.71
CA GLU A 12 -2.35 19.47 -1.64
C GLU A 12 -3.71 19.22 -0.97
N LYS A 13 -4.53 20.26 -0.79
CA LYS A 13 -5.90 20.13 -0.30
C LYS A 13 -6.74 19.25 -1.23
N ILE A 14 -6.64 19.46 -2.55
CA ILE A 14 -7.33 18.64 -3.56
C ILE A 14 -6.84 17.19 -3.47
N LEU A 15 -5.54 16.95 -3.39
CA LEU A 15 -4.96 15.62 -3.33
C LEU A 15 -5.42 14.85 -2.08
N ASN A 16 -5.39 15.48 -0.91
CA ASN A 16 -5.86 14.89 0.34
C ASN A 16 -7.37 14.58 0.30
N THR A 17 -8.17 15.47 -0.30
CA THR A 17 -9.60 15.24 -0.50
C THR A 17 -9.83 14.07 -1.47
N ALA A 18 -9.10 14.02 -2.58
CA ALA A 18 -9.18 12.92 -3.53
C ALA A 18 -8.85 11.57 -2.87
N PHE A 19 -7.77 11.53 -2.08
CA PHE A 19 -7.40 10.35 -1.31
C PHE A 19 -8.55 9.90 -0.39
N LYS A 20 -9.16 10.81 0.37
CA LYS A 20 -10.29 10.52 1.25
C LYS A 20 -11.50 10.00 0.48
N CYS A 21 -11.86 10.65 -0.63
CA CYS A 21 -12.97 10.21 -1.48
C CYS A 21 -12.76 8.81 -2.02
N LEU A 22 -11.55 8.54 -2.52
CA LEU A 22 -11.19 7.26 -3.13
C LEU A 22 -11.15 6.12 -2.10
N SER A 23 -10.54 6.35 -0.94
CA SER A 23 -10.44 5.34 0.11
C SER A 23 -11.80 4.93 0.70
N THR A 24 -12.82 5.80 0.57
CA THR A 24 -14.17 5.53 1.07
C THR A 24 -15.13 4.98 0.00
N ARG A 25 -15.00 5.41 -1.25
CA ARG A 25 -15.99 5.12 -2.32
C ARG A 25 -15.42 4.35 -3.51
N GLY A 26 -14.10 4.20 -3.60
CA GLY A 26 -13.42 3.55 -4.71
C GLY A 26 -13.34 4.40 -5.99
N TYR A 27 -12.50 3.92 -6.93
CA TYR A 27 -12.22 4.62 -8.20
C TYR A 27 -13.45 4.87 -9.05
N ALA A 28 -14.33 3.87 -9.18
CA ALA A 28 -15.48 3.94 -10.10
C ALA A 28 -16.50 5.00 -9.69
N ALA A 29 -16.76 5.13 -8.37
CA ALA A 29 -17.81 6.00 -7.84
C ALA A 29 -17.40 7.47 -7.66
N VAL A 30 -16.10 7.79 -7.77
CA VAL A 30 -15.59 9.15 -7.55
C VAL A 30 -15.40 9.89 -8.86
N THR A 31 -15.84 11.16 -8.91
CA THR A 31 -15.68 12.04 -10.07
C THR A 31 -14.86 13.28 -9.71
N MET A 32 -14.27 13.95 -10.70
CA MET A 32 -13.57 15.22 -10.52
C MET A 32 -14.47 16.28 -9.87
N ARG A 33 -15.75 16.31 -10.21
CA ARG A 33 -16.72 17.24 -9.64
C ARG A 33 -16.97 16.96 -8.15
N ASN A 34 -17.16 15.69 -7.78
CA ASN A 34 -17.30 15.33 -6.37
C ASN A 34 -16.10 15.75 -5.54
N ILE A 35 -14.88 15.55 -6.07
CA ILE A 35 -13.65 15.96 -5.38
C ILE A 35 -13.57 17.48 -5.26
N ALA A 36 -13.91 18.23 -6.32
CA ALA A 36 -13.88 19.69 -6.30
C ALA A 36 -14.86 20.25 -5.25
N ASP A 37 -16.09 19.73 -5.23
CA ASP A 37 -17.14 20.12 -4.28
C ASP A 37 -16.70 19.83 -2.84
N GLU A 38 -16.19 18.64 -2.55
CA GLU A 38 -15.69 18.27 -1.21
C GLU A 38 -14.42 19.02 -0.80
N ALA A 39 -13.55 19.35 -1.74
CA ALA A 39 -12.38 20.18 -1.49
C ALA A 39 -12.73 21.67 -1.33
N GLY A 40 -13.96 22.09 -1.66
CA GLY A 40 -14.38 23.49 -1.64
C GLY A 40 -13.62 24.34 -2.63
N VAL A 41 -13.36 23.80 -3.84
CA VAL A 41 -12.68 24.51 -4.94
C VAL A 41 -13.53 24.47 -6.21
N ALA A 42 -13.33 25.42 -7.11
CA ALA A 42 -13.97 25.37 -8.42
C ALA A 42 -13.41 24.20 -9.23
N LEU A 43 -14.25 23.51 -10.03
CA LEU A 43 -13.84 22.41 -10.91
C LEU A 43 -12.71 22.86 -11.87
N GLY A 44 -12.77 24.10 -12.37
CA GLY A 44 -11.71 24.69 -13.19
C GLY A 44 -10.36 24.77 -12.48
N GLN A 45 -10.35 25.07 -11.18
CA GLN A 45 -9.11 25.07 -10.38
C GLN A 45 -8.56 23.66 -10.21
N LEU A 46 -9.42 22.67 -9.96
CA LEU A 46 -9.01 21.28 -9.85
C LEU A 46 -8.41 20.79 -11.18
N THR A 47 -9.06 21.05 -12.31
CA THR A 47 -8.57 20.64 -13.64
C THR A 47 -7.31 21.40 -14.08
N TYR A 48 -7.05 22.57 -13.54
CA TYR A 48 -5.78 23.28 -13.72
C TYR A 48 -4.61 22.52 -13.10
N TYR A 49 -4.76 21.99 -11.87
CA TYR A 49 -3.72 21.22 -11.20
C TYR A 49 -3.61 19.77 -11.73
N TYR A 50 -4.75 19.13 -11.95
CA TYR A 50 -4.82 17.70 -12.26
C TYR A 50 -5.67 17.44 -13.50
N LYS A 51 -5.16 17.73 -14.65
CA LYS A 51 -5.81 17.74 -15.98
C LYS A 51 -6.91 16.69 -16.22
N SER A 52 -6.84 15.53 -15.55
CA SER A 52 -7.80 14.44 -15.68
C SER A 52 -7.98 13.68 -14.36
N LYS A 53 -9.05 12.90 -14.26
CA LYS A 53 -9.29 11.95 -13.15
C LYS A 53 -8.11 10.99 -13.00
N GLU A 54 -7.61 10.46 -14.11
CA GLU A 54 -6.48 9.54 -14.14
C GLU A 54 -5.22 10.19 -13.54
N ASN A 55 -4.87 11.40 -13.95
CA ASN A 55 -3.70 12.10 -13.43
C ASN A 55 -3.81 12.39 -11.93
N LEU A 56 -4.99 12.82 -11.45
CA LEU A 56 -5.21 13.03 -10.03
C LEU A 56 -5.02 11.73 -9.23
N PHE A 57 -5.50 10.62 -9.77
CA PHE A 57 -5.40 9.33 -9.10
C PHE A 57 -3.99 8.76 -9.14
N LEU A 58 -3.24 9.01 -10.19
CA LEU A 58 -1.81 8.70 -10.23
C LEU A 58 -1.05 9.43 -9.11
N GLU A 59 -1.39 10.69 -8.84
CA GLU A 59 -0.78 11.41 -7.72
C GLU A 59 -1.21 10.87 -6.36
N VAL A 60 -2.46 10.42 -6.21
CA VAL A 60 -2.90 9.71 -5.00
C VAL A 60 -2.11 8.40 -4.82
N ILE A 61 -1.93 7.62 -5.90
CA ILE A 61 -1.11 6.40 -5.87
C ILE A 61 0.33 6.73 -5.46
N ASN A 62 0.95 7.75 -6.07
CA ASN A 62 2.30 8.17 -5.75
C ASN A 62 2.46 8.54 -4.27
N MET A 63 1.51 9.31 -3.72
CA MET A 63 1.49 9.69 -2.30
C MET A 63 1.41 8.45 -1.39
N MET A 64 0.51 7.52 -1.70
CA MET A 64 0.37 6.27 -0.96
C MET A 64 1.67 5.43 -1.01
N ILE A 65 2.20 5.22 -2.22
CA ILE A 65 3.43 4.44 -2.42
C ILE A 65 4.56 5.02 -1.57
N TYR A 66 4.77 6.33 -1.64
CA TYR A 66 5.83 6.99 -0.86
C TYR A 66 5.65 6.78 0.64
N GLN A 67 4.44 7.00 1.16
CA GLN A 67 4.16 6.86 2.58
C GLN A 67 4.37 5.43 3.08
N TYR A 68 3.83 4.43 2.38
CA TYR A 68 3.90 3.03 2.81
C TYR A 68 5.28 2.40 2.62
N LEU A 69 5.97 2.70 1.53
CA LEU A 69 7.34 2.24 1.35
C LEU A 69 8.26 2.81 2.43
N SER A 70 8.14 4.10 2.73
CA SER A 70 8.93 4.73 3.79
C SER A 70 8.65 4.12 5.16
N GLU A 71 7.40 3.84 5.48
CA GLU A 71 7.02 3.24 6.76
C GLU A 71 7.55 1.81 6.91
N ILE A 72 7.39 0.96 5.89
CA ILE A 72 7.87 -0.42 5.95
C ILE A 72 9.41 -0.49 5.97
N GLU A 73 10.10 0.34 5.18
CA GLU A 73 11.56 0.45 5.20
C GLU A 73 12.05 0.83 6.59
N GLN A 74 11.49 1.85 7.20
CA GLN A 74 11.86 2.30 8.55
C GLN A 74 11.65 1.22 9.60
N ARG A 75 10.52 0.50 9.57
CA ARG A 75 10.23 -0.59 10.51
C ARG A 75 11.25 -1.72 10.38
N LEU A 76 11.57 -2.14 9.16
CA LEU A 76 12.51 -3.23 8.90
C LEU A 76 13.96 -2.83 9.21
N GLU A 77 14.34 -1.58 8.99
CA GLU A 77 15.68 -1.06 9.34
C GLU A 77 15.86 -0.93 10.86
N SER A 78 14.80 -0.64 11.59
CA SER A 78 14.82 -0.55 13.07
C SER A 78 14.86 -1.91 13.76
N ALA A 79 14.46 -2.97 13.08
CA ALA A 79 14.41 -4.33 13.62
C ALA A 79 15.78 -5.03 13.51
N ILE A 80 16.17 -5.76 14.55
CA ILE A 80 17.47 -6.44 14.64
C ILE A 80 17.28 -7.95 14.43
N GLY A 81 17.94 -8.49 13.41
CA GLY A 81 17.86 -9.91 13.07
C GLY A 81 16.61 -10.28 12.29
N LYS A 82 16.60 -11.52 11.78
CA LYS A 82 15.57 -12.02 10.87
C LYS A 82 14.18 -12.07 11.52
N GLU A 83 14.08 -12.62 12.74
CA GLU A 83 12.82 -12.80 13.45
C GLU A 83 12.11 -11.47 13.69
N GLN A 84 12.81 -10.46 14.22
CA GLN A 84 12.20 -9.16 14.48
C GLN A 84 11.77 -8.45 13.18
N LYS A 85 12.52 -8.62 12.09
CA LYS A 85 12.15 -8.08 10.78
C LYS A 85 10.91 -8.76 10.21
N LEU A 86 10.80 -10.06 10.40
CA LEU A 86 9.63 -10.82 9.97
C LEU A 86 8.40 -10.40 10.77
N THR A 87 8.51 -10.32 12.11
CA THR A 87 7.45 -9.81 12.98
C THR A 87 7.05 -8.39 12.62
N ALA A 88 8.00 -7.50 12.29
CA ALA A 88 7.72 -6.14 11.86
C ALA A 88 6.92 -6.09 10.55
N LEU A 89 7.27 -6.96 9.59
CA LEU A 89 6.54 -7.10 8.33
C LEU A 89 5.10 -7.59 8.55
N MET A 90 4.92 -8.64 9.35
CA MET A 90 3.59 -9.18 9.66
C MET A 90 2.73 -8.16 10.41
N THR A 91 3.31 -7.49 11.40
CA THR A 91 2.64 -6.43 12.17
C THR A 91 2.19 -5.30 11.25
N PHE A 92 3.03 -4.87 10.30
CA PHE A 92 2.65 -3.85 9.32
C PHE A 92 1.39 -4.26 8.53
N PHE A 93 1.30 -5.49 8.03
CA PHE A 93 0.12 -5.97 7.31
C PHE A 93 -1.12 -6.08 8.20
N LYS A 94 -0.97 -6.57 9.44
CA LYS A 94 -2.08 -6.64 10.42
C LYS A 94 -2.62 -5.24 10.73
N GLU A 95 -1.76 -4.28 11.01
CA GLU A 95 -2.14 -2.90 11.28
C GLU A 95 -2.83 -2.25 10.08
N LEU A 96 -2.33 -2.51 8.87
CA LEU A 96 -2.95 -2.02 7.64
C LEU A 96 -4.40 -2.51 7.51
N LEU A 97 -4.66 -3.76 7.88
CA LEU A 97 -6.01 -4.34 7.83
C LEU A 97 -6.92 -3.88 8.97
N GLN A 98 -6.37 -3.70 10.18
CA GLN A 98 -7.16 -3.36 11.39
C GLN A 98 -7.39 -1.86 11.53
N ILE A 99 -6.34 -1.07 11.33
CA ILE A 99 -6.36 0.37 11.62
C ILE A 99 -6.76 1.17 10.38
N ASN A 100 -6.28 0.74 9.21
CA ASN A 100 -6.47 1.46 7.94
C ASN A 100 -7.08 0.60 6.82
N PRO A 101 -8.21 -0.13 7.06
CA PRO A 101 -8.78 -1.03 6.06
C PRO A 101 -9.15 -0.32 4.74
N HIS A 102 -9.52 0.97 4.82
CA HIS A 102 -9.82 1.77 3.64
C HIS A 102 -8.63 1.96 2.70
N LEU A 103 -7.44 2.00 3.25
CA LEU A 103 -6.21 2.10 2.46
C LEU A 103 -5.92 0.83 1.71
N PHE A 104 -6.05 -0.31 2.37
CA PHE A 104 -5.86 -1.60 1.71
C PHE A 104 -6.92 -1.84 0.64
N LYS A 105 -8.20 -1.44 0.88
CA LYS A 105 -9.25 -1.44 -0.14
C LYS A 105 -8.88 -0.61 -1.36
N LEU A 106 -8.34 0.59 -1.12
CA LEU A 106 -7.89 1.47 -2.20
C LEU A 106 -6.73 0.85 -2.98
N PHE A 107 -5.79 0.18 -2.31
CA PHE A 107 -4.70 -0.53 -2.96
C PHE A 107 -5.20 -1.69 -3.83
N ILE A 108 -6.18 -2.48 -3.35
CA ILE A 108 -6.83 -3.52 -4.14
C ILE A 108 -7.51 -2.91 -5.38
N ASP A 109 -8.25 -1.82 -5.20
CA ASP A 109 -8.94 -1.14 -6.30
C ASP A 109 -7.94 -0.66 -7.37
N PHE A 110 -6.84 -0.02 -6.99
CA PHE A 110 -5.78 0.36 -7.92
C PHE A 110 -5.13 -0.82 -8.61
N THR A 111 -4.91 -1.92 -7.91
CA THR A 111 -4.36 -3.14 -8.50
C THR A 111 -5.33 -3.71 -9.55
N ALA A 112 -6.61 -3.71 -9.26
CA ALA A 112 -7.63 -4.14 -10.22
C ALA A 112 -7.69 -3.20 -11.46
N GLN A 113 -7.65 -1.89 -11.26
CA GLN A 113 -7.63 -0.90 -12.35
C GLN A 113 -6.33 -0.99 -13.18
N ALA A 114 -5.21 -1.35 -12.56
CA ALA A 114 -3.92 -1.52 -13.24
C ALA A 114 -3.92 -2.63 -14.30
N LEU A 115 -4.85 -3.58 -14.23
CA LEU A 115 -5.03 -4.59 -15.28
C LEU A 115 -5.54 -3.98 -16.58
N TRP A 116 -6.22 -2.83 -16.52
CA TRP A 116 -6.89 -2.19 -17.66
C TRP A 116 -6.27 -0.84 -18.04
N ILE A 117 -5.68 -0.12 -17.09
CA ILE A 117 -5.13 1.24 -17.27
C ILE A 117 -3.60 1.16 -17.25
N PRO A 118 -2.91 1.37 -18.40
CA PRO A 118 -1.46 1.21 -18.52
C PRO A 118 -0.65 2.08 -17.55
N SER A 119 -1.05 3.35 -17.34
CA SER A 119 -0.38 4.27 -16.43
C SER A 119 -0.44 3.80 -14.96
N PHE A 120 -1.55 3.18 -14.53
CA PHE A 120 -1.68 2.57 -13.22
C PHE A 120 -0.83 1.29 -13.11
N ARG A 121 -0.77 0.50 -14.19
CA ARG A 121 0.04 -0.72 -14.24
C ARG A 121 1.50 -0.44 -13.95
N GLU A 122 2.08 0.58 -14.56
CA GLU A 122 3.48 0.96 -14.32
C GLU A 122 3.72 1.31 -12.85
N LYS A 123 2.83 2.07 -12.23
CA LYS A 123 2.94 2.48 -10.83
C LYS A 123 2.77 1.32 -9.86
N VAL A 124 1.74 0.50 -10.06
CA VAL A 124 1.48 -0.65 -9.19
C VAL A 124 2.60 -1.69 -9.34
N ASN A 125 3.07 -1.94 -10.56
CA ASN A 125 4.22 -2.84 -10.79
C ASN A 125 5.48 -2.31 -10.09
N SER A 126 5.76 -1.01 -10.20
CA SER A 126 6.89 -0.38 -9.51
C SER A 126 6.78 -0.56 -7.98
N LEU A 127 5.59 -0.43 -7.40
CA LEU A 127 5.36 -0.69 -5.98
C LEU A 127 5.67 -2.14 -5.60
N PHE A 128 5.14 -3.13 -6.35
CA PHE A 128 5.42 -4.54 -6.08
C PHE A 128 6.92 -4.88 -6.21
N GLU A 129 7.59 -4.31 -7.21
CA GLU A 129 9.05 -4.49 -7.36
C GLU A 129 9.81 -3.92 -6.15
N ARG A 130 9.47 -2.70 -5.72
CA ARG A 130 10.10 -2.05 -4.55
C ARG A 130 9.83 -2.82 -3.26
N LEU A 131 8.61 -3.26 -3.01
CA LEU A 131 8.29 -4.10 -1.84
C LEU A 131 9.06 -5.42 -1.86
N SER A 132 9.19 -6.05 -3.03
CA SER A 132 9.98 -7.26 -3.18
C SER A 132 11.47 -7.00 -2.91
N GLU A 133 12.02 -5.84 -3.31
CA GLU A 133 13.40 -5.42 -3.00
C GLU A 133 13.60 -5.25 -1.49
N ILE A 134 12.66 -4.61 -0.82
CA ILE A 134 12.71 -4.41 0.63
C ILE A 134 12.70 -5.75 1.35
N ILE A 135 11.82 -6.68 0.96
CA ILE A 135 11.74 -8.02 1.53
C ILE A 135 13.05 -8.80 1.26
N GLU A 136 13.53 -8.80 0.02
CA GLU A 136 14.77 -9.44 -0.37
C GLU A 136 15.93 -8.94 0.47
N LYS A 137 16.16 -7.62 0.51
CA LYS A 137 17.26 -6.99 1.26
C LYS A 137 17.23 -7.32 2.75
N ASN A 138 16.03 -7.36 3.36
CA ASN A 138 15.92 -7.45 4.80
C ASN A 138 15.74 -8.87 5.34
N LEU A 139 15.12 -9.77 4.58
CA LEU A 139 14.77 -11.11 5.05
C LEU A 139 15.61 -12.23 4.42
N MET A 140 16.22 -11.98 3.23
CA MET A 140 16.88 -13.05 2.47
C MET A 140 18.38 -13.18 2.72
N LEU A 141 19.03 -12.25 3.41
CA LEU A 141 20.47 -12.29 3.67
C LEU A 141 20.92 -13.56 4.42
N ASP A 142 20.04 -14.19 5.21
CA ASP A 142 20.35 -15.38 6.00
C ASP A 142 19.79 -16.69 5.42
N LEU A 143 19.04 -16.64 4.32
CA LEU A 143 18.39 -17.83 3.73
C LEU A 143 19.35 -18.76 2.98
N ASN A 144 20.60 -18.37 2.74
CA ASN A 144 21.60 -19.19 2.07
C ASN A 144 21.97 -20.49 2.80
N LYS A 145 21.39 -20.76 3.98
CA LYS A 145 21.65 -21.94 4.80
C LYS A 145 20.55 -23.02 4.77
N SER A 146 19.43 -22.80 4.12
CA SER A 146 18.32 -23.76 4.06
C SER A 146 18.27 -24.50 2.72
N SER A 147 18.30 -25.83 2.73
CA SER A 147 18.52 -26.68 1.55
C SER A 147 17.50 -26.54 0.42
N TRP A 148 16.23 -26.24 0.70
CA TRP A 148 15.19 -26.06 -0.34
C TRP A 148 15.17 -24.68 -0.99
N LYS A 149 15.90 -23.72 -0.38
CA LYS A 149 15.96 -22.31 -0.81
C LYS A 149 17.12 -22.04 -1.79
N SER A 150 18.04 -23.00 -1.96
CA SER A 150 19.18 -22.85 -2.86
C SER A 150 18.82 -22.86 -4.35
N ASP A 151 17.67 -23.42 -4.71
CA ASP A 151 17.25 -23.61 -6.10
C ASP A 151 16.47 -22.39 -6.67
N TYR A 152 16.07 -21.46 -5.81
CA TYR A 152 15.27 -20.29 -6.18
C TYR A 152 16.02 -18.99 -5.88
N SER A 153 15.86 -18.00 -6.76
CA SER A 153 16.44 -16.67 -6.50
C SER A 153 15.78 -16.01 -5.29
N PRO A 154 16.57 -15.29 -4.44
CA PRO A 154 16.02 -14.54 -3.32
C PRO A 154 14.85 -13.61 -3.72
N ARG A 155 14.94 -13.02 -4.92
CA ARG A 155 13.92 -12.18 -5.51
C ARG A 155 12.60 -12.94 -5.74
N SER A 156 12.68 -14.17 -6.24
CA SER A 156 11.49 -15.00 -6.47
C SER A 156 10.80 -15.37 -5.16
N VAL A 157 11.58 -15.68 -4.13
CA VAL A 157 11.06 -15.97 -2.79
C VAL A 157 10.40 -14.71 -2.19
N ALA A 158 11.03 -13.54 -2.30
CA ALA A 158 10.45 -12.28 -1.83
C ALA A 158 9.12 -11.95 -2.52
N LYS A 159 9.03 -12.17 -3.84
CA LYS A 159 7.77 -12.01 -4.59
C LYS A 159 6.68 -12.99 -4.14
N LEU A 160 7.04 -14.23 -3.82
CA LEU A 160 6.10 -15.22 -3.30
C LEU A 160 5.58 -14.83 -1.91
N ILE A 161 6.47 -14.40 -1.02
CA ILE A 161 6.09 -13.89 0.31
C ILE A 161 5.10 -12.74 0.18
N LEU A 162 5.44 -11.74 -0.64
CA LEU A 162 4.56 -10.58 -0.86
C LEU A 162 3.21 -11.01 -1.46
N GLY A 163 3.21 -11.94 -2.41
CA GLY A 163 1.98 -12.49 -3.00
C GLY A 163 1.12 -13.22 -1.98
N ALA A 164 1.72 -14.01 -1.10
CA ALA A 164 1.03 -14.70 -0.02
C ALA A 164 0.41 -13.70 0.97
N LEU A 165 1.17 -12.71 1.43
CA LEU A 165 0.68 -11.66 2.33
C LEU A 165 -0.47 -10.88 1.71
N TYR A 166 -0.32 -10.45 0.45
CA TYR A 166 -1.35 -9.70 -0.26
C TYR A 166 -2.62 -10.54 -0.46
N GLY A 167 -2.48 -11.79 -0.93
CA GLY A 167 -3.60 -12.69 -1.15
C GLY A 167 -4.34 -13.05 0.14
N THR A 168 -3.61 -13.37 1.21
CA THR A 168 -4.19 -13.64 2.53
C THR A 168 -4.93 -12.41 3.07
N SER A 169 -4.34 -11.22 2.92
CA SER A 169 -4.98 -9.97 3.33
C SER A 169 -6.30 -9.71 2.60
N ILE A 170 -6.39 -10.00 1.31
CA ILE A 170 -7.65 -9.92 0.55
C ILE A 170 -8.68 -10.90 1.11
N GLN A 171 -8.30 -12.16 1.36
CA GLN A 171 -9.20 -13.18 1.91
C GLN A 171 -9.75 -12.75 3.28
N LEU A 172 -8.89 -12.23 4.17
CA LEU A 172 -9.30 -11.72 5.47
C LEU A 172 -10.29 -10.55 5.35
N MET A 173 -10.09 -9.65 4.40
CA MET A 173 -11.02 -8.54 4.17
C MET A 173 -12.36 -8.93 3.57
N LEU A 174 -12.43 -10.05 2.87
CA LEU A 174 -13.65 -10.61 2.28
C LEU A 174 -14.41 -11.51 3.25
N SER A 175 -13.79 -11.89 4.37
CA SER A 175 -14.45 -12.68 5.41
C SER A 175 -15.63 -11.92 6.00
N SER A 176 -16.75 -12.63 6.13
CA SER A 176 -17.98 -12.11 6.76
C SER A 176 -17.96 -12.24 8.29
N ASP A 177 -16.93 -12.89 8.84
CA ASP A 177 -16.80 -13.09 10.27
C ASP A 177 -16.51 -11.78 11.00
N SER A 178 -17.31 -11.47 12.00
CA SER A 178 -17.11 -10.32 12.89
C SER A 178 -15.82 -10.42 13.72
N ASN A 179 -15.27 -11.63 13.88
CA ASN A 179 -13.99 -11.93 14.53
C ASN A 179 -12.98 -12.40 13.47
N VAL A 180 -12.41 -11.45 12.72
CA VAL A 180 -11.35 -11.76 11.75
C VAL A 180 -10.14 -12.30 12.51
N SER A 181 -9.87 -13.60 12.37
CA SER A 181 -8.65 -14.23 12.88
C SER A 181 -7.47 -13.89 11.97
N PHE A 182 -6.38 -13.39 12.55
CA PHE A 182 -5.11 -13.16 11.83
C PHE A 182 -4.18 -14.38 11.85
N GLU A 183 -4.67 -15.52 12.37
CA GLU A 183 -3.94 -16.79 12.39
C GLU A 183 -3.27 -17.15 11.04
N PRO A 184 -3.87 -16.89 9.84
CA PRO A 184 -3.18 -17.17 8.58
C PRO A 184 -1.92 -16.30 8.36
N LEU A 185 -1.87 -15.08 8.91
CA LEU A 185 -0.66 -14.25 8.87
C LEU A 185 0.36 -14.72 9.90
N ASP A 186 -0.09 -15.14 11.09
CA ASP A 186 0.77 -15.73 12.13
C ASP A 186 1.40 -17.04 11.63
N PHE A 187 0.62 -17.87 10.93
CA PHE A 187 1.13 -19.08 10.29
C PHE A 187 2.16 -18.79 9.20
N ALA A 188 1.94 -17.75 8.39
CA ALA A 188 2.92 -17.32 7.38
C ALA A 188 4.23 -16.86 8.03
N GLU A 189 4.18 -16.23 9.21
CA GLU A 189 5.36 -15.89 10.00
C GLU A 189 6.16 -17.13 10.38
N GLY A 190 5.48 -18.14 10.98
CA GLY A 190 6.12 -19.40 11.37
C GLY A 190 6.69 -20.24 10.23
N LEU A 191 6.14 -20.12 9.00
CA LEU A 191 6.71 -20.80 7.82
C LEU A 191 8.01 -20.15 7.31
N LEU A 192 8.25 -18.88 7.66
CA LEU A 192 9.38 -18.10 7.17
C LEU A 192 10.54 -18.07 8.18
N GLU A 193 10.32 -18.47 9.42
CA GLU A 193 11.35 -18.69 10.44
C GLU A 193 12.27 -19.88 10.06
#